data_14a471281d53be8c20af5967c3e159fd
#
_entry.id   14a471281d53be8c20af5967c3e159fd
#
_cell.length_a   1.000
_cell.length_b   1.000
_cell.length_c   1.000
_cell.angle_alpha   90.00
_cell.angle_beta   90.00
_cell.angle_gamma   90.00
#
_symmetry.space_group_name_H-M   'P 1'
#
loop_
_entity.id
_entity.type
_entity.pdbx_description
1 polymer ?
#
loop_
_entity_poly.entity_id
_entity_poly.type
_entity_poly.pdbx_seq_one_letter_code
_entity_poly.pdbx_strand_id
1 'polypeptide(L)'
;MKIAIDANVLVEWVTGDEFTIARLDALFAAPDIVLIIPTPALAEFLVGADEVGYQWLNSMEGKSRFQIAAFDRRAAMECALLEAKARRNGNKKGGSKAAWQKVKVDRQVLAIAKLHGAAFLMTADTQLSQFANGCGMETRVIDDLPLPESVKQRKLELEPPEDNS
;
A
#
# COMPACT_ATOMS: atom_id res chain seq x y z
N MET A 1 7.39 10.62 8.97
CA MET A 1 7.13 10.42 7.52
C MET A 1 5.78 9.74 7.33
N LYS A 2 4.98 10.11 6.29
CA LYS A 2 3.71 9.46 5.99
C LYS A 2 3.88 8.47 4.83
N ILE A 3 3.26 7.29 4.94
CA ILE A 3 3.30 6.22 3.94
C ILE A 3 1.86 5.79 3.69
N ALA A 4 1.43 5.77 2.43
CA ALA A 4 0.14 5.19 2.07
C ALA A 4 0.31 3.71 1.75
N ILE A 5 -0.66 2.88 2.13
CA ILE A 5 -0.64 1.44 1.85
C ILE A 5 -1.90 1.01 1.11
N ASP A 6 -1.71 0.14 0.13
CA ASP A 6 -2.76 -0.44 -0.70
C ASP A 6 -3.34 -1.71 -0.06
N ALA A 7 -4.46 -2.19 -0.58
CA ALA A 7 -5.16 -3.37 -0.07
C ALA A 7 -4.29 -4.63 -0.04
N ASN A 8 -3.49 -4.87 -1.08
CA ASN A 8 -2.59 -6.03 -1.13
C ASN A 8 -1.56 -6.02 0.01
N VAL A 9 -1.09 -4.85 0.45
CA VAL A 9 -0.17 -4.73 1.60
C VAL A 9 -0.87 -5.06 2.91
N LEU A 10 -2.14 -4.65 3.07
CA LEU A 10 -2.95 -5.02 4.25
C LEU A 10 -3.17 -6.52 4.32
N VAL A 11 -3.46 -7.17 3.19
CA VAL A 11 -3.60 -8.62 3.10
C VAL A 11 -2.30 -9.31 3.52
N GLU A 12 -1.17 -8.93 2.94
CA GLU A 12 0.15 -9.49 3.28
C GLU A 12 0.55 -9.25 4.74
N TRP A 13 0.10 -8.16 5.36
CA TRP A 13 0.36 -7.90 6.77
C TRP A 13 -0.37 -8.87 7.69
N VAL A 14 -1.55 -9.36 7.28
CA VAL A 14 -2.38 -10.26 8.08
C VAL A 14 -2.10 -11.71 7.76
N THR A 15 -1.85 -12.04 6.48
CA THR A 15 -1.80 -13.42 5.98
C THR A 15 -0.46 -13.82 5.35
N GLY A 16 0.47 -12.89 5.24
CA GLY A 16 1.79 -13.13 4.64
C GLY A 16 2.68 -14.04 5.49
N ASP A 17 3.85 -14.33 4.96
CA ASP A 17 4.86 -15.09 5.69
C ASP A 17 5.46 -14.28 6.86
N GLU A 18 6.20 -14.98 7.74
CA GLU A 18 6.79 -14.36 8.93
C GLU A 18 7.76 -13.21 8.60
N PHE A 19 8.46 -13.27 7.47
CA PHE A 19 9.42 -12.23 7.06
C PHE A 19 8.70 -10.98 6.54
N THR A 20 7.64 -11.18 5.77
CA THR A 20 6.75 -10.12 5.29
C THR A 20 6.09 -9.37 6.46
N ILE A 21 5.50 -10.12 7.39
CA ILE A 21 4.87 -9.56 8.59
C ILE A 21 5.90 -8.81 9.44
N ALA A 22 7.10 -9.39 9.66
CA ALA A 22 8.15 -8.75 10.44
C ALA A 22 8.63 -7.41 9.84
N ARG A 23 8.72 -7.30 8.51
CA ARG A 23 9.05 -6.03 7.84
C ARG A 23 7.99 -4.95 8.09
N LEU A 24 6.72 -5.32 7.96
CA LEU A 24 5.60 -4.39 8.16
C LEU A 24 5.45 -3.98 9.63
N ASP A 25 5.62 -4.93 10.56
CA ASP A 25 5.63 -4.64 11.99
C ASP A 25 6.77 -3.70 12.38
N ALA A 26 7.97 -3.92 11.84
CA ALA A 26 9.12 -3.04 12.07
C ALA A 26 8.88 -1.64 11.50
N LEU A 27 8.29 -1.53 10.32
CA LEU A 27 7.90 -0.25 9.73
C LEU A 27 6.90 0.49 10.62
N PHE A 28 5.87 -0.21 11.10
CA PHE A 28 4.85 0.39 11.96
C PHE A 28 5.41 0.72 13.35
N ALA A 29 6.37 -0.03 13.86
CA ALA A 29 7.03 0.24 15.14
C ALA A 29 7.88 1.52 15.10
N ALA A 30 8.37 1.95 13.94
CA ALA A 30 9.19 3.14 13.81
C ALA A 30 8.42 4.41 14.23
N PRO A 31 8.96 5.22 15.19
CA PRO A 31 8.19 6.28 15.86
C PRO A 31 7.82 7.44 14.95
N ASP A 32 8.56 7.66 13.89
CA ASP A 32 8.40 8.75 12.93
C ASP A 32 7.50 8.38 11.73
N ILE A 33 7.00 7.15 11.67
CA ILE A 33 6.15 6.66 10.59
C ILE A 33 4.67 6.82 10.95
N VAL A 34 3.90 7.35 10.00
CA VAL A 34 2.44 7.39 10.02
C VAL A 34 1.93 6.66 8.78
N LEU A 35 1.13 5.63 8.98
CA LEU A 35 0.50 4.87 7.92
C LEU A 35 -0.85 5.48 7.54
N ILE A 36 -1.04 5.76 6.26
CA ILE A 36 -2.29 6.24 5.69
C ILE A 36 -2.97 5.06 5.00
N ILE A 37 -4.17 4.73 5.46
CA ILE A 37 -4.99 3.66 4.88
C ILE A 37 -6.14 4.32 4.12
N PRO A 38 -6.08 4.39 2.78
CA PRO A 38 -7.19 4.89 1.98
C PRO A 38 -8.44 4.02 2.17
N THR A 39 -9.60 4.64 2.40
CA THR A 39 -10.85 3.87 2.59
C THR A 39 -11.20 2.94 1.43
N PRO A 40 -10.90 3.23 0.14
CA PRO A 40 -11.10 2.26 -0.92
C PRO A 40 -10.21 1.01 -0.78
N ALA A 41 -8.94 1.17 -0.37
CA ALA A 41 -8.04 0.04 -0.09
C ALA A 41 -8.51 -0.76 1.13
N LEU A 42 -8.96 -0.07 2.18
CA LEU A 42 -9.56 -0.73 3.34
C LEU A 42 -10.80 -1.54 2.96
N ALA A 43 -11.69 -0.99 2.12
CA ALA A 43 -12.88 -1.68 1.67
C ALA A 43 -12.55 -2.95 0.88
N GLU A 44 -11.55 -2.89 -0.01
CA GLU A 44 -11.06 -4.04 -0.77
C GLU A 44 -10.47 -5.12 0.15
N PHE A 45 -9.66 -4.72 1.13
CA PHE A 45 -9.13 -5.63 2.16
C PHE A 45 -10.26 -6.34 2.92
N LEU A 46 -11.28 -5.59 3.38
CA LEU A 46 -12.38 -6.13 4.18
C LEU A 46 -13.30 -7.07 3.41
N VAL A 47 -13.38 -6.98 2.08
CA VAL A 47 -14.13 -7.94 1.24
C VAL A 47 -13.56 -9.36 1.36
N GLY A 48 -12.23 -9.48 1.48
CA GLY A 48 -11.55 -10.77 1.63
C GLY A 48 -11.18 -11.14 3.07
N ALA A 49 -11.38 -10.22 4.02
CA ALA A 49 -11.00 -10.43 5.41
C ALA A 49 -11.93 -11.42 6.11
N ASP A 50 -11.32 -12.35 6.86
CA ASP A 50 -11.97 -13.20 7.82
C ASP A 50 -11.97 -12.57 9.22
N GLU A 51 -12.33 -13.34 10.24
CA GLU A 51 -12.32 -12.89 11.64
C GLU A 51 -10.94 -12.37 12.08
N VAL A 52 -9.85 -12.96 11.58
CA VAL A 52 -8.48 -12.54 11.93
C VAL A 52 -8.21 -11.14 11.36
N GLY A 53 -8.62 -10.88 10.13
CA GLY A 53 -8.49 -9.55 9.50
C GLY A 53 -9.26 -8.47 10.24
N TYR A 54 -10.48 -8.76 10.69
CA TYR A 54 -11.26 -7.81 11.50
C TYR A 54 -10.65 -7.58 12.89
N GLN A 55 -10.17 -8.62 13.56
CA GLN A 55 -9.50 -8.49 14.86
C GLN A 55 -8.21 -7.67 14.71
N TRP A 56 -7.43 -7.90 13.66
CA TRP A 56 -6.25 -7.11 13.35
C TRP A 56 -6.61 -5.63 13.18
N LEU A 57 -7.62 -5.30 12.36
CA LEU A 57 -8.07 -3.92 12.16
C LEU A 57 -8.48 -3.26 13.48
N ASN A 58 -9.29 -3.94 14.30
CA ASN A 58 -9.70 -3.46 15.61
C ASN A 58 -8.51 -3.19 16.53
N SER A 59 -7.45 -4.01 16.45
CA SER A 59 -6.21 -3.80 17.22
C SER A 59 -5.43 -2.56 16.80
N MET A 60 -5.65 -2.07 15.59
CA MET A 60 -5.02 -0.85 15.04
C MET A 60 -5.86 0.40 15.30
N GLU A 61 -7.13 0.26 15.63
CA GLU A 61 -8.02 1.38 15.92
C GLU A 61 -7.52 2.18 17.12
N GLY A 62 -7.59 3.51 17.01
CA GLY A 62 -7.12 4.43 18.05
C GLY A 62 -5.60 4.64 18.09
N LYS A 63 -4.79 3.89 17.36
CA LYS A 63 -3.36 4.17 17.23
C LYS A 63 -3.15 5.40 16.35
N SER A 64 -2.61 6.48 16.91
CA SER A 64 -2.45 7.78 16.23
C SER A 64 -1.62 7.73 14.94
N ARG A 65 -0.77 6.71 14.81
CA ARG A 65 0.07 6.47 13.62
C ARG A 65 -0.59 5.59 12.56
N PHE A 66 -1.81 5.11 12.80
CA PHE A 66 -2.61 4.33 11.86
C PHE A 66 -3.84 5.16 11.48
N GLN A 67 -3.80 5.84 10.35
CA GLN A 67 -4.81 6.80 9.94
C GLN A 67 -5.63 6.27 8.76
N ILE A 68 -6.89 5.97 9.01
CA ILE A 68 -7.86 5.67 7.96
C ILE A 68 -8.26 6.99 7.31
N ALA A 69 -7.99 7.13 6.01
CA ALA A 69 -8.21 8.36 5.25
C ALA A 69 -9.38 8.20 4.28
N ALA A 70 -10.42 9.00 4.48
CA ALA A 70 -11.65 8.92 3.71
C ALA A 70 -11.48 9.43 2.27
N PHE A 71 -12.21 8.82 1.33
CA PHE A 71 -12.46 9.43 0.03
C PHE A 71 -13.50 10.54 0.17
N ASP A 72 -13.07 11.67 0.67
CA ASP A 72 -13.89 12.86 0.89
C ASP A 72 -13.96 13.78 -0.34
N ARG A 73 -14.57 14.96 -0.20
CA ARG A 73 -14.67 15.97 -1.26
C ARG A 73 -13.29 16.39 -1.78
N ARG A 74 -12.29 16.53 -0.92
CA ARG A 74 -10.93 16.95 -1.33
C ARG A 74 -10.24 15.85 -2.12
N ALA A 75 -10.37 14.61 -1.67
CA ALA A 75 -9.86 13.45 -2.39
C ALA A 75 -10.57 13.27 -3.75
N ALA A 76 -11.88 13.53 -3.81
CA ALA A 76 -12.62 13.50 -5.07
C ALA A 76 -12.13 14.56 -6.09
N MET A 77 -11.79 15.76 -5.61
CA MET A 77 -11.21 16.81 -6.46
C MET A 77 -9.82 16.40 -6.98
N GLU A 78 -8.94 15.88 -6.12
CA GLU A 78 -7.62 15.38 -6.54
C GLU A 78 -7.76 14.24 -7.55
N CYS A 79 -8.67 13.29 -7.30
CA CYS A 79 -8.96 12.19 -8.22
C CYS A 79 -9.41 12.71 -9.59
N ALA A 80 -10.28 13.72 -9.64
CA ALA A 80 -10.72 14.34 -10.88
C ALA A 80 -9.57 15.00 -11.65
N LEU A 81 -8.62 15.62 -10.96
CA LEU A 81 -7.42 16.20 -11.57
C LEU A 81 -6.50 15.13 -12.18
N LEU A 82 -6.30 14.00 -11.47
CA LEU A 82 -5.54 12.85 -11.97
C LEU A 82 -6.20 12.28 -13.24
N GLU A 83 -7.52 12.15 -13.22
CA GLU A 83 -8.28 11.67 -14.39
C GLU A 83 -8.21 12.60 -15.58
N ALA A 84 -8.35 13.92 -15.35
CA ALA A 84 -8.24 14.93 -16.40
C ALA A 84 -6.85 14.92 -17.04
N LYS A 85 -5.78 14.73 -16.25
CA LYS A 85 -4.41 14.60 -16.74
C LYS A 85 -4.25 13.35 -17.61
N ALA A 86 -4.75 12.19 -17.16
CA ALA A 86 -4.70 10.95 -17.94
C ALA A 86 -5.45 11.05 -19.27
N ARG A 87 -6.61 11.70 -19.30
CA ARG A 87 -7.40 11.92 -20.51
C ARG A 87 -6.70 12.85 -21.51
N ARG A 88 -6.07 13.93 -21.01
CA ARG A 88 -5.31 14.86 -21.87
C ARG A 88 -4.13 14.18 -22.55
N ASN A 89 -3.52 13.21 -21.92
CA ASN A 89 -2.44 12.41 -22.48
C ASN A 89 -2.93 11.29 -23.42
N GLY A 90 -4.22 11.33 -23.84
CA GLY A 90 -4.80 10.38 -24.77
C GLY A 90 -5.07 8.99 -24.22
N ASN A 91 -4.83 8.78 -22.93
CA ASN A 91 -4.97 7.46 -22.33
C ASN A 91 -5.84 7.48 -21.06
N LYS A 92 -7.15 7.30 -21.26
CA LYS A 92 -8.13 7.27 -20.17
C LYS A 92 -7.79 6.27 -19.07
N LYS A 93 -7.17 5.14 -19.41
CA LYS A 93 -6.76 4.11 -18.44
C LYS A 93 -5.34 4.30 -17.92
N GLY A 94 -4.56 5.29 -18.40
CA GLY A 94 -3.18 5.49 -17.99
C GLY A 94 -2.22 4.35 -18.40
N GLY A 95 -2.59 3.59 -19.48
CA GLY A 95 -1.84 2.40 -19.90
C GLY A 95 -2.32 1.09 -19.28
N SER A 96 -3.18 1.16 -18.27
CA SER A 96 -3.67 -0.04 -17.56
C SER A 96 -4.51 -0.95 -18.44
N LYS A 97 -4.24 -2.25 -18.37
CA LYS A 97 -5.04 -3.33 -18.98
C LYS A 97 -6.21 -3.77 -18.08
N ALA A 98 -6.26 -3.28 -16.84
CA ALA A 98 -7.28 -3.65 -15.86
C ALA A 98 -8.69 -3.23 -16.27
N ALA A 99 -9.70 -3.83 -15.65
CA ALA A 99 -11.09 -3.40 -15.77
C ALA A 99 -11.22 -1.94 -15.30
N TRP A 100 -12.12 -1.19 -15.95
CA TRP A 100 -12.29 0.25 -15.65
C TRP A 100 -12.63 0.53 -14.18
N GLN A 101 -13.38 -0.37 -13.54
CA GLN A 101 -13.71 -0.23 -12.11
C GLN A 101 -12.47 -0.27 -11.23
N LYS A 102 -11.54 -1.22 -11.47
CA LYS A 102 -10.28 -1.28 -10.77
C LYS A 102 -9.48 0.01 -10.95
N VAL A 103 -9.33 0.48 -12.18
CA VAL A 103 -8.62 1.74 -12.47
C VAL A 103 -9.20 2.93 -11.70
N LYS A 104 -10.53 2.96 -11.49
CA LYS A 104 -11.17 4.02 -10.69
C LYS A 104 -10.78 3.92 -9.21
N VAL A 105 -10.78 2.70 -8.65
CA VAL A 105 -10.37 2.47 -7.24
C VAL A 105 -8.91 2.86 -7.04
N ASP A 106 -8.03 2.41 -7.92
CA ASP A 106 -6.60 2.75 -7.89
C ASP A 106 -6.35 4.27 -7.88
N ARG A 107 -7.14 5.03 -8.65
CA ARG A 107 -7.07 6.50 -8.66
C ARG A 107 -7.56 7.14 -7.38
N GLN A 108 -8.58 6.57 -6.73
CA GLN A 108 -9.03 7.03 -5.43
C GLN A 108 -7.96 6.79 -4.36
N VAL A 109 -7.33 5.61 -4.37
CA VAL A 109 -6.21 5.29 -3.48
C VAL A 109 -5.08 6.29 -3.67
N LEU A 110 -4.64 6.53 -4.91
CA LEU A 110 -3.59 7.49 -5.23
C LEU A 110 -3.96 8.92 -4.83
N ALA A 111 -5.18 9.36 -5.10
CA ALA A 111 -5.65 10.70 -4.76
C ALA A 111 -5.60 10.95 -3.24
N ILE A 112 -6.02 9.96 -2.43
CA ILE A 112 -5.94 10.02 -0.99
C ILE A 112 -4.49 10.07 -0.52
N ALA A 113 -3.62 9.20 -1.06
CA ALA A 113 -2.20 9.20 -0.73
C ALA A 113 -1.54 10.56 -0.97
N LYS A 114 -1.79 11.17 -2.13
CA LYS A 114 -1.28 12.50 -2.49
C LYS A 114 -1.83 13.60 -1.57
N LEU A 115 -3.15 13.60 -1.35
CA LEU A 115 -3.82 14.60 -0.52
C LEU A 115 -3.28 14.61 0.91
N HIS A 116 -2.97 13.43 1.46
CA HIS A 116 -2.42 13.30 2.82
C HIS A 116 -0.91 13.48 2.88
N GLY A 117 -0.25 13.76 1.74
CA GLY A 117 1.20 14.01 1.69
C GLY A 117 2.03 12.77 2.00
N ALA A 118 1.59 11.60 1.53
CA ALA A 118 2.39 10.39 1.62
C ALA A 118 3.69 10.56 0.82
N ALA A 119 4.81 10.16 1.42
CA ALA A 119 6.12 10.19 0.76
C ALA A 119 6.18 9.15 -0.37
N PHE A 120 5.54 8.01 -0.16
CA PHE A 120 5.37 6.98 -1.17
C PHE A 120 4.10 6.16 -0.90
N LEU A 121 3.65 5.43 -1.94
CA LEU A 121 2.59 4.44 -1.86
C LEU A 121 3.21 3.05 -1.88
N MET A 122 2.90 2.23 -0.89
CA MET A 122 3.31 0.83 -0.85
C MET A 122 2.25 -0.03 -1.53
N THR A 123 2.63 -0.73 -2.59
CA THR A 123 1.75 -1.59 -3.38
C THR A 123 2.54 -2.63 -4.17
N ALA A 124 2.01 -3.82 -4.32
CA ALA A 124 2.50 -4.85 -5.24
C ALA A 124 1.83 -4.77 -6.62
N ASP A 125 0.82 -3.90 -6.81
CA ASP A 125 0.15 -3.74 -8.09
C ASP A 125 1.00 -2.92 -9.07
N THR A 126 1.54 -3.60 -10.08
CA THR A 126 2.41 -2.98 -11.09
C THR A 126 1.70 -1.90 -11.91
N GLN A 127 0.39 -2.01 -12.12
CA GLN A 127 -0.38 -1.03 -12.90
C GLN A 127 -0.66 0.24 -12.09
N LEU A 128 -1.02 0.07 -10.81
CA LEU A 128 -1.14 1.19 -9.87
C LEU A 128 0.22 1.87 -9.69
N SER A 129 1.31 1.10 -9.56
CA SER A 129 2.67 1.61 -9.44
C SER A 129 3.07 2.46 -10.65
N GLN A 130 2.88 1.95 -11.87
CA GLN A 130 3.18 2.71 -13.09
C GLN A 130 2.38 4.01 -13.18
N PHE A 131 1.09 3.98 -12.86
CA PHE A 131 0.24 5.16 -12.87
C PHE A 131 0.66 6.18 -11.80
N ALA A 132 0.93 5.73 -10.57
CA ALA A 132 1.36 6.55 -9.45
C ALA A 132 2.68 7.26 -9.75
N ASN A 133 3.69 6.53 -10.27
CA ASN A 133 4.97 7.09 -10.68
C ASN A 133 4.80 8.13 -11.80
N GLY A 134 3.96 7.87 -12.79
CA GLY A 134 3.60 8.84 -13.84
C GLY A 134 2.89 10.09 -13.31
N CYS A 135 2.31 10.03 -12.13
CA CYS A 135 1.69 11.14 -11.41
C CYS A 135 2.61 11.79 -10.36
N GLY A 136 3.90 11.37 -10.29
CA GLY A 136 4.89 11.92 -9.38
C GLY A 136 4.77 11.40 -7.93
N MET A 137 4.15 10.23 -7.73
CA MET A 137 4.12 9.51 -6.46
C MET A 137 5.07 8.32 -6.55
N GLU A 138 6.10 8.29 -5.71
CA GLU A 138 6.97 7.12 -5.57
C GLU A 138 6.16 5.92 -5.08
N THR A 139 6.52 4.73 -5.57
CA THR A 139 5.95 3.46 -5.09
C THR A 139 7.04 2.52 -4.62
N ARG A 140 6.73 1.71 -3.62
CA ARG A 140 7.60 0.65 -3.09
C ARG A 140 6.82 -0.63 -2.88
N VAL A 141 7.52 -1.74 -2.97
CA VAL A 141 7.00 -3.07 -2.58
C VAL A 141 7.48 -3.39 -1.15
N ILE A 142 6.86 -4.40 -0.52
CA ILE A 142 7.23 -4.80 0.84
C ILE A 142 8.70 -5.27 0.91
N ASP A 143 9.18 -5.91 -0.14
CA ASP A 143 10.56 -6.40 -0.22
C ASP A 143 11.62 -5.31 -0.24
N ASP A 144 11.26 -4.07 -0.57
CA ASP A 144 12.15 -2.90 -0.44
C ASP A 144 12.40 -2.52 1.04
N LEU A 145 11.57 -3.01 1.98
CA LEU A 145 11.76 -2.78 3.40
C LEU A 145 12.89 -3.64 3.95
N PRO A 146 13.73 -3.08 4.83
CA PRO A 146 14.77 -3.86 5.49
C PRO A 146 14.17 -4.96 6.37
N LEU A 147 14.74 -6.16 6.29
CA LEU A 147 14.41 -7.23 7.22
C LEU A 147 14.97 -6.89 8.60
N PRO A 148 14.16 -6.96 9.68
CA PRO A 148 14.65 -6.74 11.04
C PRO A 148 15.77 -7.71 11.40
N GLU A 149 16.78 -7.22 12.16
CA GLU A 149 17.92 -8.05 12.58
C GLU A 149 17.49 -9.31 13.36
N SER A 150 16.40 -9.21 14.12
CA SER A 150 15.85 -10.33 14.90
C SER A 150 15.42 -11.53 14.06
N VAL A 151 15.15 -11.34 12.76
CA VAL A 151 14.70 -12.41 11.86
C VAL A 151 15.67 -12.68 10.71
N LYS A 152 16.68 -11.83 10.50
CA LYS A 152 17.71 -12.02 9.45
C LYS A 152 18.46 -13.34 9.62
N GLN A 153 18.86 -13.65 10.85
CA GLN A 153 19.63 -14.86 11.16
C GLN A 153 18.83 -16.12 10.88
N ARG A 154 17.53 -16.12 11.20
CA ARG A 154 16.62 -17.24 10.90
C ARG A 154 16.44 -17.46 9.40
N LYS A 155 16.40 -16.38 8.61
CA LYS A 155 16.32 -16.48 7.14
C LYS A 155 17.55 -17.17 6.56
N LEU A 156 18.75 -16.80 7.01
CA LEU A 156 20.00 -17.41 6.59
C LEU A 156 20.09 -18.90 6.94
N GLU A 157 19.47 -19.33 8.06
CA GLU A 157 19.42 -20.73 8.46
C GLU A 157 18.45 -21.58 7.60
N LEU A 158 17.47 -20.93 6.97
CA LEU A 158 16.46 -21.60 6.14
C LEU A 158 16.84 -21.65 4.65
N GLU A 159 17.76 -20.78 4.19
CA GLU A 159 18.26 -20.80 2.82
C GLU A 159 19.33 -21.92 2.70
N PRO A 160 19.19 -22.88 1.77
CA PRO A 160 20.22 -23.89 1.56
C PRO A 160 21.54 -23.19 1.15
N PRO A 161 22.71 -23.73 1.56
CA PRO A 161 23.98 -23.14 1.17
C PRO A 161 24.05 -23.08 -0.37
N GLU A 162 24.44 -21.92 -0.92
CA GLU A 162 24.67 -21.78 -2.36
C GLU A 162 25.69 -22.81 -2.80
N ASP A 163 25.31 -23.70 -3.71
CA ASP A 163 26.19 -24.68 -4.34
C ASP A 163 27.21 -23.90 -5.18
N ASN A 164 28.36 -23.59 -4.58
CA ASN A 164 29.53 -23.08 -5.27
C ASN A 164 30.19 -24.23 -6.04
N SER A 165 29.59 -24.59 -7.18
CA SER A 165 30.20 -25.50 -8.15
C SER A 165 30.72 -24.74 -9.36
#